data_9e96debb0ec4d52b7c544bd26d29b0bf
#
_entry.id   9e96debb0ec4d52b7c544bd26d29b0bf
#
_cell.length_a   1.000
_cell.length_b   1.000
_cell.length_c   1.000
_cell.angle_alpha   90.00
_cell.angle_beta   90.00
_cell.angle_gamma   90.00
#
_symmetry.space_group_name_H-M   'P 1'
#
loop_
_entity.id
_entity.type
_entity.pdbx_description
1 polymer ?
#
loop_
_entity_poly.entity_id
_entity_poly.type
_entity_poly.pdbx_seq_one_letter_code
_entity_poly.pdbx_strand_id
1 'polypeptide(L)'
;MAKFLILHGPNLNLLGQREPEHYGQVTLAEIDQRLSDLAATRGHHTEHLQSNSESVLVERIQAAPQQDVSFILINPAAFTHTSVAIRDALAAVAIPFIEIHLSNVHAREAFRRQSYFSDRAVGVIAGFGRLSYEMALEAAIDHVNQGTD
;
A
#
# COMPACT_ATOMS: atom_id res chain seq x y z
N MET A 1 -20.38 -1.96 -2.30
CA MET A 1 -19.09 -2.24 -2.97
C MET A 1 -18.10 -1.14 -2.64
N ALA A 2 -16.92 -1.51 -2.17
CA ALA A 2 -15.86 -0.55 -1.88
C ALA A 2 -14.80 -0.57 -2.98
N LYS A 3 -14.12 0.56 -3.15
CA LYS A 3 -12.99 0.68 -4.06
C LYS A 3 -11.72 0.91 -3.24
N PHE A 4 -10.73 0.04 -3.43
CA PHE A 4 -9.44 0.11 -2.76
C PHE A 4 -8.39 0.59 -3.75
N LEU A 5 -7.67 1.64 -3.40
CA LEU A 5 -6.55 2.14 -4.19
C LEU A 5 -5.26 1.58 -3.62
N ILE A 6 -4.52 0.87 -4.45
CA ILE A 6 -3.28 0.21 -4.05
C ILE A 6 -2.11 0.92 -4.70
N LEU A 7 -1.25 1.50 -3.87
CA LEU A 7 -0.13 2.33 -4.32
C LEU A 7 1.19 1.65 -3.99
N HIS A 8 2.08 1.65 -4.96
CA HIS A 8 3.41 1.06 -4.84
C HIS A 8 4.47 2.11 -5.13
N GLY A 9 5.41 2.25 -4.23
CA GLY A 9 6.50 3.22 -4.32
C GLY A 9 7.64 2.78 -5.23
N PRO A 10 8.78 3.48 -5.12
CA PRO A 10 9.90 3.30 -6.04
C PRO A 10 10.51 1.92 -5.95
N ASN A 11 10.97 1.46 -7.10
CA ASN A 11 11.67 0.19 -7.32
C ASN A 11 10.78 -1.06 -7.19
N LEU A 12 9.52 -0.94 -6.80
CA LEU A 12 8.62 -2.09 -6.71
C LEU A 12 8.28 -2.65 -8.10
N ASN A 13 8.47 -1.86 -9.15
CA ASN A 13 8.39 -2.35 -10.53
C ASN A 13 9.43 -3.42 -10.86
N LEU A 14 10.49 -3.53 -10.03
CA LEU A 14 11.57 -4.50 -10.23
C LEU A 14 11.38 -5.78 -9.42
N LEU A 15 10.23 -5.95 -8.76
CA LEU A 15 9.95 -7.18 -8.01
C LEU A 15 10.06 -8.41 -8.92
N GLY A 16 10.66 -9.48 -8.37
CA GLY A 16 10.95 -10.69 -9.11
C GLY A 16 12.35 -10.69 -9.73
N GLN A 17 12.99 -9.52 -9.84
CA GLN A 17 14.30 -9.35 -10.46
C GLN A 17 15.34 -8.83 -9.49
N ARG A 18 14.94 -8.27 -8.34
CA ARG A 18 15.81 -7.54 -7.42
C ARG A 18 15.73 -8.16 -6.03
N GLU A 19 16.90 -8.44 -5.43
CA GLU A 19 17.05 -8.89 -4.05
C GLU A 19 16.02 -9.97 -3.65
N PRO A 20 16.01 -11.12 -4.37
CA PRO A 20 15.00 -12.16 -4.10
C PRO A 20 15.05 -12.71 -2.67
N GLU A 21 16.18 -12.59 -1.98
CA GLU A 21 16.30 -12.98 -0.57
C GLU A 21 15.43 -12.15 0.36
N HIS A 22 15.06 -10.93 -0.05
CA HIS A 22 14.20 -10.04 0.74
C HIS A 22 12.75 -10.03 0.25
N TYR A 23 12.56 -10.12 -1.08
CA TYR A 23 11.28 -9.86 -1.71
C TYR A 23 10.68 -11.06 -2.44
N GLY A 24 11.45 -12.17 -2.58
CA GLY A 24 11.01 -13.34 -3.33
C GLY A 24 11.07 -13.13 -4.84
N GLN A 25 10.48 -14.04 -5.59
CA GLN A 25 10.48 -14.00 -7.05
C GLN A 25 9.15 -13.54 -7.65
N VAL A 26 8.17 -13.27 -6.83
CA VAL A 26 6.86 -12.82 -7.30
C VAL A 26 6.97 -11.42 -7.91
N THR A 27 6.26 -11.18 -9.02
CA THR A 27 6.26 -9.88 -9.67
C THR A 27 5.16 -8.99 -9.11
N LEU A 28 5.28 -7.67 -9.34
CA LEU A 28 4.25 -6.73 -8.93
C LEU A 28 2.93 -7.01 -9.65
N ALA A 29 2.98 -7.38 -10.94
CA ALA A 29 1.79 -7.72 -11.69
C ALA A 29 1.03 -8.89 -11.07
N GLU A 30 1.76 -9.90 -10.58
CA GLU A 30 1.15 -11.04 -9.89
C GLU A 30 0.50 -10.62 -8.58
N ILE A 31 1.14 -9.72 -7.84
CA ILE A 31 0.58 -9.18 -6.60
C ILE A 31 -0.72 -8.44 -6.91
N ASP A 32 -0.71 -7.54 -7.89
CA ASP A 32 -1.90 -6.78 -8.26
C ASP A 32 -3.03 -7.69 -8.70
N GLN A 33 -2.74 -8.72 -9.48
CA GLN A 33 -3.77 -9.66 -9.94
C GLN A 33 -4.40 -10.41 -8.77
N ARG A 34 -3.58 -10.89 -7.83
CA ARG A 34 -4.11 -11.58 -6.65
C ARG A 34 -5.00 -10.68 -5.81
N LEU A 35 -4.62 -9.42 -5.64
CA LEU A 35 -5.43 -8.47 -4.87
C LEU A 35 -6.74 -8.16 -5.58
N SER A 36 -6.70 -8.00 -6.89
CA SER A 36 -7.90 -7.78 -7.69
C SER A 36 -8.86 -8.97 -7.59
N ASP A 37 -8.33 -10.19 -7.69
CA ASP A 37 -9.13 -11.40 -7.59
C ASP A 37 -9.73 -11.54 -6.19
N LEU A 38 -8.95 -11.32 -5.15
CA LEU A 38 -9.42 -11.40 -3.76
C LEU A 38 -10.53 -10.39 -3.50
N ALA A 39 -10.35 -9.15 -3.93
CA ALA A 39 -11.38 -8.13 -3.77
C ALA A 39 -12.67 -8.51 -4.51
N ALA A 40 -12.54 -9.03 -5.73
CA ALA A 40 -13.70 -9.42 -6.53
C ALA A 40 -14.52 -10.52 -5.85
N THR A 41 -13.88 -11.49 -5.18
CA THR A 41 -14.59 -12.54 -4.45
C THR A 41 -15.42 -12.00 -3.29
N ARG A 42 -15.11 -10.80 -2.82
CA ARG A 42 -15.82 -10.12 -1.74
C ARG A 42 -16.74 -9.01 -2.24
N GLY A 43 -16.91 -8.89 -3.56
CA GLY A 43 -17.76 -7.87 -4.15
C GLY A 43 -17.16 -6.48 -4.18
N HIS A 44 -15.83 -6.37 -4.14
CA HIS A 44 -15.12 -5.09 -4.14
C HIS A 44 -14.23 -4.94 -5.37
N HIS A 45 -13.73 -3.74 -5.56
CA HIS A 45 -12.92 -3.37 -6.72
C HIS A 45 -11.59 -2.76 -6.27
N THR A 46 -10.52 -3.02 -7.03
CA THR A 46 -9.21 -2.43 -6.76
C THR A 46 -8.73 -1.62 -7.96
N GLU A 47 -7.97 -0.57 -7.66
CA GLU A 47 -7.19 0.16 -8.65
C GLU A 47 -5.74 0.19 -8.17
N HIS A 48 -4.79 0.16 -9.08
CA HIS A 48 -3.38 -0.01 -8.78
C HIS A 48 -2.53 1.02 -9.50
N LEU A 49 -1.52 1.57 -8.81
CA LEU A 49 -0.53 2.44 -9.43
C LEU A 49 0.82 2.22 -8.77
N GLN A 50 1.84 2.03 -9.59
CA GLN A 50 3.23 2.02 -9.16
C GLN A 50 3.94 3.21 -9.78
N SER A 51 4.77 3.91 -9.00
CA SER A 51 5.58 4.99 -9.54
C SER A 51 6.86 5.19 -8.73
N ASN A 52 7.91 5.56 -9.42
CA ASN A 52 9.15 6.02 -8.81
C ASN A 52 9.11 7.52 -8.52
N SER A 53 8.05 8.21 -8.94
CA SER A 53 7.91 9.66 -8.80
C SER A 53 7.01 9.99 -7.62
N GLU A 54 7.54 10.78 -6.70
CA GLU A 54 6.79 11.26 -5.54
C GLU A 54 5.57 12.07 -5.98
N SER A 55 5.73 12.95 -6.98
CA SER A 55 4.64 13.79 -7.44
C SER A 55 3.49 12.99 -8.06
N VAL A 56 3.79 11.91 -8.78
CA VAL A 56 2.77 11.05 -9.36
C VAL A 56 1.92 10.41 -8.25
N LEU A 57 2.57 9.94 -7.19
CA LEU A 57 1.87 9.34 -6.06
C LEU A 57 1.02 10.39 -5.32
N VAL A 58 1.55 11.58 -5.10
CA VAL A 58 0.82 12.66 -4.46
C VAL A 58 -0.43 13.02 -5.27
N GLU A 59 -0.28 13.18 -6.58
CA GLU A 59 -1.40 13.55 -7.45
C GLU A 59 -2.48 12.46 -7.49
N ARG A 60 -2.06 11.19 -7.49
CA ARG A 60 -3.02 10.08 -7.45
C ARG A 60 -3.81 10.06 -6.15
N ILE A 61 -3.15 10.32 -5.03
CA ILE A 61 -3.83 10.42 -3.73
C ILE A 61 -4.83 11.57 -3.74
N GLN A 62 -4.43 12.73 -4.26
CA GLN A 62 -5.29 13.89 -4.33
C GLN A 62 -6.55 13.66 -5.16
N ALA A 63 -6.46 12.81 -6.19
CA ALA A 63 -7.61 12.49 -7.04
C ALA A 63 -8.55 11.46 -6.41
N ALA A 64 -8.11 10.73 -5.40
CA ALA A 64 -8.86 9.61 -4.83
C ALA A 64 -10.26 9.99 -4.32
N PRO A 65 -10.47 11.13 -3.64
CA PRO A 65 -11.82 11.47 -3.16
C PRO A 65 -12.86 11.60 -4.26
N GLN A 66 -12.50 12.14 -5.43
CA GLN A 66 -13.43 12.30 -6.55
C GLN A 66 -13.67 10.99 -7.31
N GLN A 67 -12.91 9.95 -7.00
CA GLN A 67 -13.02 8.66 -7.65
C GLN A 67 -13.62 7.59 -6.74
N ASP A 68 -14.26 8.00 -5.66
CA ASP A 68 -14.99 7.13 -4.73
C ASP A 68 -14.10 6.07 -4.08
N VAL A 69 -12.82 6.39 -3.85
CA VAL A 69 -11.91 5.49 -3.15
C VAL A 69 -12.30 5.44 -1.68
N SER A 70 -12.54 4.21 -1.18
CA SER A 70 -12.95 3.97 0.21
C SER A 70 -11.77 3.80 1.15
N PHE A 71 -10.65 3.28 0.65
CA PHE A 71 -9.50 2.91 1.46
C PHE A 71 -8.25 2.85 0.59
N ILE A 72 -7.10 3.21 1.15
CA ILE A 72 -5.82 3.18 0.43
C ILE A 72 -4.91 2.15 1.09
N LEU A 73 -4.30 1.30 0.27
CA LEU A 73 -3.22 0.40 0.69
C LEU A 73 -1.94 0.92 0.06
N ILE A 74 -0.96 1.26 0.86
CA ILE A 74 0.26 1.86 0.32
C ILE A 74 1.51 1.14 0.83
N ASN A 75 2.33 0.69 -0.12
CA ASN A 75 3.71 0.30 0.13
C ASN A 75 4.59 1.44 -0.37
N PRO A 76 5.02 2.36 0.52
CA PRO A 76 5.76 3.53 0.07
C PRO A 76 7.19 3.23 -0.35
N ALA A 77 7.69 2.03 -0.05
CA ALA A 77 9.08 1.62 -0.31
C ALA A 77 10.04 2.64 0.30
N ALA A 78 11.02 3.13 -0.47
CA ALA A 78 12.00 4.09 0.07
C ALA A 78 11.37 5.40 0.53
N PHE A 79 10.23 5.81 -0.03
CA PHE A 79 9.55 7.02 0.40
C PHE A 79 9.01 6.95 1.83
N THR A 80 8.93 5.76 2.41
CA THR A 80 8.57 5.58 3.82
C THR A 80 9.40 6.44 4.75
N HIS A 81 10.68 6.58 4.41
CA HIS A 81 11.68 7.19 5.28
C HIS A 81 12.03 8.62 4.87
N THR A 82 11.42 9.16 3.83
CA THR A 82 11.81 10.43 3.23
C THR A 82 10.66 11.36 2.87
N SER A 83 9.47 10.82 2.57
CA SER A 83 8.43 11.64 1.92
C SER A 83 7.45 12.24 2.92
N VAL A 84 7.69 13.49 3.27
CA VAL A 84 6.70 14.31 3.96
C VAL A 84 5.55 14.65 3.01
N ALA A 85 5.83 14.84 1.72
CA ALA A 85 4.80 15.21 0.74
C ALA A 85 3.71 14.15 0.62
N ILE A 86 4.08 12.87 0.57
CA ILE A 86 3.07 11.80 0.50
C ILE A 86 2.31 11.70 1.83
N ARG A 87 3.01 11.81 2.97
CA ARG A 87 2.36 11.85 4.28
C ARG A 87 1.27 12.93 4.30
N ASP A 88 1.61 14.12 3.85
CA ASP A 88 0.70 15.27 3.89
C ASP A 88 -0.48 15.08 2.93
N ALA A 89 -0.24 14.47 1.77
CA ALA A 89 -1.31 14.15 0.83
C ALA A 89 -2.34 13.18 1.43
N LEU A 90 -1.84 12.13 2.10
CA LEU A 90 -2.72 11.17 2.77
C LEU A 90 -3.55 11.83 3.88
N ALA A 91 -2.92 12.71 4.65
CA ALA A 91 -3.61 13.44 5.71
C ALA A 91 -4.68 14.38 5.12
N ALA A 92 -4.36 15.03 4.01
CA ALA A 92 -5.27 16.01 3.39
C ALA A 92 -6.54 15.38 2.86
N VAL A 93 -6.45 14.19 2.24
CA VAL A 93 -7.64 13.53 1.70
C VAL A 93 -8.45 12.81 2.76
N ALA A 94 -7.84 12.50 3.90
CA ALA A 94 -8.49 11.87 5.04
C ALA A 94 -9.16 10.53 4.72
N ILE A 95 -8.68 9.82 3.70
CA ILE A 95 -9.11 8.47 3.41
C ILE A 95 -8.28 7.53 4.29
N PRO A 96 -8.88 6.55 4.98
CA PRO A 96 -8.10 5.63 5.81
C PRO A 96 -7.12 4.82 4.95
N PHE A 97 -5.94 4.54 5.51
CA PHE A 97 -4.94 3.77 4.79
C PHE A 97 -4.19 2.82 5.71
N ILE A 98 -3.63 1.76 5.10
CA ILE A 98 -2.73 0.81 5.75
C ILE A 98 -1.38 0.92 5.08
N GLU A 99 -0.32 0.97 5.89
CA GLU A 99 1.07 0.96 5.43
C GLU A 99 1.54 -0.49 5.30
N ILE A 100 2.18 -0.81 4.17
CA ILE A 100 2.60 -2.16 3.83
C ILE A 100 4.09 -2.19 3.52
N HIS A 101 4.78 -3.21 4.02
CA HIS A 101 6.16 -3.53 3.67
C HIS A 101 6.27 -5.02 3.44
N LEU A 102 7.01 -5.40 2.38
CA LEU A 102 7.26 -6.82 2.09
C LEU A 102 8.24 -7.42 3.08
N SER A 103 9.33 -6.69 3.38
CA SER A 103 10.36 -7.16 4.30
C SER A 103 10.05 -6.75 5.74
N ASN A 104 10.71 -7.43 6.68
CA ASN A 104 10.72 -6.98 8.06
C ASN A 104 11.71 -5.83 8.17
N VAL A 105 11.19 -4.61 8.16
CA VAL A 105 12.01 -3.38 8.19
C VAL A 105 12.85 -3.29 9.47
N HIS A 106 12.43 -3.93 10.54
CA HIS A 106 13.15 -3.93 11.81
C HIS A 106 14.38 -4.84 11.80
N ALA A 107 14.49 -5.72 10.83
CA ALA A 107 15.63 -6.62 10.64
C ALA A 107 16.62 -6.11 9.60
N ARG A 108 16.47 -4.88 9.14
CA ARG A 108 17.33 -4.27 8.13
C ARG A 108 18.04 -3.05 8.72
N GLU A 109 18.53 -2.15 7.86
CA GLU A 109 19.26 -0.96 8.29
C GLU A 109 18.39 -0.09 9.22
N ALA A 110 19.06 0.55 10.19
CA ALA A 110 18.35 1.31 11.24
C ALA A 110 17.42 2.39 10.69
N PHE A 111 17.79 3.03 9.56
CA PHE A 111 16.95 4.10 8.99
C PHE A 111 15.60 3.59 8.49
N ARG A 112 15.44 2.28 8.24
CA ARG A 112 14.18 1.69 7.77
C ARG A 112 13.17 1.49 8.88
N ARG A 113 13.57 1.68 10.13
CA ARG A 113 12.69 1.51 11.29
C ARG A 113 11.79 2.71 11.51
N GLN A 114 12.13 3.86 10.88
CA GLN A 114 11.40 5.09 11.06
C GLN A 114 10.53 5.34 9.84
N SER A 115 9.22 5.53 10.06
CA SER A 115 8.24 5.76 9.00
C SER A 115 7.56 7.10 9.23
N TYR A 116 7.38 7.83 8.13
CA TYR A 116 6.57 9.05 8.14
C TYR A 116 5.07 8.76 8.01
N PHE A 117 4.68 7.48 7.94
CA PHE A 117 3.29 7.11 7.69
C PHE A 117 2.64 6.37 8.85
N SER A 118 3.43 5.63 9.65
CA SER A 118 2.90 4.68 10.63
C SER A 118 1.99 5.32 11.68
N ASP A 119 2.25 6.55 12.07
CA ASP A 119 1.44 7.25 13.07
C ASP A 119 0.10 7.71 12.55
N ARG A 120 -0.07 7.77 11.21
CA ARG A 120 -1.31 8.18 10.55
C ARG A 120 -2.11 6.99 10.01
N ALA A 121 -1.47 5.86 9.82
CA ALA A 121 -2.10 4.66 9.24
C ALA A 121 -3.10 4.04 10.21
N VAL A 122 -4.11 3.37 9.68
CA VAL A 122 -5.00 2.51 10.47
C VAL A 122 -4.18 1.39 11.12
N GLY A 123 -3.20 0.87 10.38
CA GLY A 123 -2.28 -0.15 10.87
C GLY A 123 -1.11 -0.31 9.93
N VAL A 124 -0.14 -1.13 10.35
CA VAL A 124 1.09 -1.39 9.60
C VAL A 124 1.26 -2.91 9.49
N ILE A 125 1.54 -3.39 8.29
CA ILE A 125 1.83 -4.81 8.05
C ILE A 125 3.17 -4.90 7.35
N ALA A 126 4.09 -5.68 7.91
CA ALA A 126 5.44 -5.79 7.40
C ALA A 126 6.00 -7.20 7.64
N GLY A 127 6.83 -7.68 6.71
CA GLY A 127 7.65 -8.85 6.97
C GLY A 127 7.18 -10.16 6.40
N PHE A 128 6.03 -10.21 5.72
CA PHE A 128 5.45 -11.46 5.25
C PHE A 128 5.47 -11.59 3.72
N GLY A 129 6.37 -10.85 3.06
CA GLY A 129 6.46 -10.88 1.61
C GLY A 129 5.16 -10.44 0.94
N ARG A 130 4.80 -11.11 -0.15
CA ARG A 130 3.55 -10.80 -0.86
C ARG A 130 2.31 -10.93 0.01
N LEU A 131 2.35 -11.81 1.02
CA LEU A 131 1.22 -11.98 1.93
C LEU A 131 0.92 -10.71 2.72
N SER A 132 1.89 -9.83 2.90
CA SER A 132 1.66 -8.54 3.55
C SER A 132 0.57 -7.75 2.84
N TYR A 133 0.55 -7.78 1.50
CA TYR A 133 -0.50 -7.13 0.72
C TYR A 133 -1.86 -7.78 0.92
N GLU A 134 -1.92 -9.12 0.90
CA GLU A 134 -3.19 -9.83 1.07
C GLU A 134 -3.76 -9.62 2.47
N MET A 135 -2.90 -9.64 3.49
CA MET A 135 -3.29 -9.34 4.86
C MET A 135 -3.84 -7.92 4.98
N ALA A 136 -3.20 -6.96 4.33
CA ALA A 136 -3.64 -5.58 4.34
C ALA A 136 -5.02 -5.42 3.69
N LEU A 137 -5.24 -6.09 2.57
CA LEU A 137 -6.55 -6.04 1.90
C LEU A 137 -7.63 -6.66 2.76
N GLU A 138 -7.36 -7.81 3.41
CA GLU A 138 -8.31 -8.41 4.33
C GLU A 138 -8.65 -7.47 5.49
N ALA A 139 -7.63 -6.82 6.06
CA ALA A 139 -7.84 -5.86 7.14
C ALA A 139 -8.66 -4.65 6.67
N ALA A 140 -8.41 -4.17 5.46
CA ALA A 140 -9.13 -3.05 4.88
C ALA A 140 -10.60 -3.40 4.60
N ILE A 141 -10.86 -4.61 4.09
CA ILE A 141 -12.23 -5.10 3.86
C ILE A 141 -12.98 -5.16 5.19
N ASP A 142 -12.34 -5.72 6.21
CA ASP A 142 -12.94 -5.77 7.55
C ASP A 142 -13.27 -4.37 8.06
N HIS A 143 -12.36 -3.43 7.88
CA HIS A 143 -12.54 -2.05 8.32
C HIS A 143 -13.75 -1.38 7.64
N VAL A 144 -13.89 -1.50 6.32
CA VAL A 144 -15.01 -0.88 5.61
C VAL A 144 -16.34 -1.58 5.94
N ASN A 145 -16.33 -2.88 6.20
CA ASN A 145 -17.52 -3.60 6.60
C ASN A 145 -18.02 -3.16 7.99
N GLN A 146 -17.09 -2.90 8.91
CA GLN A 146 -17.46 -2.37 10.22
C GLN A 146 -18.07 -0.97 10.14
N GLY A 147 -17.61 -0.18 9.19
CA GLY A 147 -18.11 1.18 9.00
C GLY A 147 -19.50 1.25 8.41
N THR A 148 -20.04 0.13 7.89
CA THR A 148 -21.38 0.08 7.32
C THR A 148 -22.44 -0.40 8.32
N ASP A 149 -22.02 -0.80 9.49
CA ASP A 149 -22.91 -1.20 10.57
C ASP A 149 -23.38 0.05 11.38
#